data_284150c2a7e2febe1fb0bb6ec30f75d0
#
_entry.id   284150c2a7e2febe1fb0bb6ec30f75d0
#
_cell.length_a   1.000
_cell.length_b   1.000
_cell.length_c   1.000
_cell.angle_alpha   90.00
_cell.angle_beta   90.00
_cell.angle_gamma   90.00
#
_symmetry.space_group_name_H-M   'P 1'
#
loop_
_entity.id
_entity.type
_entity.pdbx_description
1 polymer ?
#
loop_
_entity_poly.entity_id
_entity_poly.type
_entity_poly.pdbx_seq_one_letter_code
_entity_poly.pdbx_strand_id
1 'polypeptide(L)'
;AELAYIRSVVAAEDAIAAACPELGIAWTVFRPTLVYGAGLDRNIRVIAGFVRRFGFFPVCAGGRGLRQPVHADDLAEASVRVLGCSATFGRAYNLSGGSVISFREMVEAVFRALGRTPRLVPVPLPVFRLGLRLARRLPGFSNLSTEMAARQGIDMCFDHDDATRDFGFAPRAFRLDAVALGEPVPGGDGARRPAGSDLMK
;
A
#
# COMPACT_ATOMS: atom_id res chain seq x y z
N ALA A 1 18.00 -7.69 0.08
CA ALA A 1 17.18 -7.02 1.15
C ALA A 1 15.73 -7.52 1.13
N GLU A 2 15.06 -7.55 -0.01
CA GLU A 2 13.64 -7.94 -0.13
C GLU A 2 13.39 -9.40 0.27
N LEU A 3 14.21 -10.34 -0.22
CA LEU A 3 14.10 -11.75 0.15
C LEU A 3 14.28 -11.98 1.66
N ALA A 4 15.19 -11.23 2.29
CA ALA A 4 15.40 -11.30 3.73
C ALA A 4 14.16 -10.78 4.50
N TYR A 5 13.56 -9.68 4.03
CA TYR A 5 12.33 -9.16 4.61
C TYR A 5 11.17 -10.16 4.50
N ILE A 6 10.93 -10.72 3.32
CA ILE A 6 9.87 -11.72 3.12
C ILE A 6 10.09 -12.92 4.04
N ARG A 7 11.32 -13.44 4.13
CA ARG A 7 11.65 -14.56 5.03
C ARG A 7 11.39 -14.22 6.49
N SER A 8 11.71 -13.00 6.93
CA SER A 8 11.45 -12.58 8.32
C SER A 8 9.96 -12.48 8.64
N VAL A 9 9.14 -12.04 7.69
CA VAL A 9 7.68 -11.98 7.86
C VAL A 9 7.10 -13.39 7.95
N VAL A 10 7.49 -14.29 7.05
CA VAL A 10 7.04 -15.70 7.09
C VAL A 10 7.46 -16.35 8.41
N ALA A 11 8.73 -16.21 8.82
CA ALA A 11 9.21 -16.76 10.08
C ALA A 11 8.48 -16.19 11.31
N ALA A 12 8.06 -14.92 11.27
CA ALA A 12 7.27 -14.32 12.33
C ALA A 12 5.84 -14.92 12.39
N GLU A 13 5.20 -15.14 11.24
CA GLU A 13 3.89 -15.80 11.19
C GLU A 13 3.98 -17.24 11.71
N ASP A 14 5.02 -18.00 11.30
CA ASP A 14 5.25 -19.37 11.78
C ASP A 14 5.49 -19.40 13.30
N ALA A 15 6.25 -18.45 13.85
CA ALA A 15 6.50 -18.34 15.27
C ALA A 15 5.21 -18.02 16.07
N ILE A 16 4.36 -17.13 15.55
CA ILE A 16 3.04 -16.84 16.15
C ILE A 16 2.16 -18.09 16.15
N ALA A 17 2.08 -18.77 15.01
CA ALA A 17 1.27 -19.98 14.85
C ALA A 17 1.71 -21.12 15.79
N ALA A 18 3.01 -21.23 16.08
CA ALA A 18 3.56 -22.22 16.98
C ALA A 18 3.38 -21.84 18.46
N ALA A 19 3.72 -20.62 18.85
CA ALA A 19 3.79 -20.22 20.25
C ALA A 19 2.41 -19.88 20.86
N CYS A 20 1.52 -19.25 20.11
CA CYS A 20 0.25 -18.78 20.67
C CYS A 20 -0.65 -19.90 21.20
N PRO A 21 -0.81 -21.05 20.52
CA PRO A 21 -1.59 -22.18 21.06
C PRO A 21 -1.03 -22.73 22.36
N GLU A 22 0.30 -22.83 22.49
CA GLU A 22 0.96 -23.31 23.71
C GLU A 22 0.72 -22.38 24.91
N LEU A 23 0.55 -21.08 24.63
CA LEU A 23 0.29 -20.05 25.65
C LEU A 23 -1.21 -19.78 25.87
N GLY A 24 -2.10 -20.48 25.17
CA GLY A 24 -3.55 -20.25 25.25
C GLY A 24 -3.97 -18.89 24.67
N ILE A 25 -3.18 -18.31 23.75
CA ILE A 25 -3.44 -17.01 23.14
C ILE A 25 -4.18 -17.20 21.81
N ALA A 26 -5.36 -16.58 21.67
CA ALA A 26 -6.05 -16.47 20.41
C ALA A 26 -5.33 -15.43 19.52
N TRP A 27 -5.06 -15.78 18.26
CA TRP A 27 -4.37 -14.90 17.33
C TRP A 27 -5.06 -14.87 15.96
N THR A 28 -4.93 -13.76 15.29
CA THR A 28 -5.35 -13.59 13.89
C THR A 28 -4.29 -12.75 13.16
N VAL A 29 -3.82 -13.22 12.00
CA VAL A 29 -2.82 -12.51 11.19
C VAL A 29 -3.48 -11.90 9.98
N PHE A 30 -3.21 -10.63 9.71
CA PHE A 30 -3.61 -9.94 8.49
C PHE A 30 -2.45 -9.77 7.52
N ARG A 31 -2.70 -10.09 6.27
CA ARG A 31 -1.80 -9.91 5.13
C ARG A 31 -2.41 -8.87 4.17
N PRO A 32 -2.31 -7.58 4.50
CA PRO A 32 -2.88 -6.54 3.65
C PRO A 32 -2.10 -6.41 2.35
N THR A 33 -2.80 -6.08 1.27
CA THR A 33 -2.18 -5.67 0.01
C THR A 33 -1.61 -4.24 0.13
N LEU A 34 -1.52 -3.49 -0.97
CA LEU A 34 -1.09 -2.09 -0.92
C LEU A 34 -2.08 -1.25 -0.09
N VAL A 35 -1.66 -0.85 1.11
CA VAL A 35 -2.48 -0.01 1.99
C VAL A 35 -2.41 1.44 1.51
N TYR A 36 -3.58 2.14 1.49
CA TYR A 36 -3.66 3.56 1.15
C TYR A 36 -4.66 4.29 2.06
N GLY A 37 -4.69 5.61 1.98
CA GLY A 37 -5.51 6.48 2.82
C GLY A 37 -4.74 7.08 4.00
N ALA A 38 -5.36 8.03 4.69
CA ALA A 38 -4.80 8.75 5.83
C ALA A 38 -3.45 9.47 5.58
N GLY A 39 -3.02 9.59 4.32
CA GLY A 39 -1.77 10.27 3.94
C GLY A 39 -0.48 9.60 4.42
N LEU A 40 -0.56 8.37 4.94
CA LEU A 40 0.59 7.66 5.52
C LEU A 40 1.22 6.63 4.56
N ASP A 41 0.57 6.33 3.44
CA ASP A 41 1.07 5.33 2.51
C ASP A 41 2.34 5.80 1.79
N ARG A 42 3.36 4.95 1.81
CA ARG A 42 4.66 5.26 1.20
C ARG A 42 4.62 5.21 -0.33
N ASN A 43 3.84 4.30 -0.90
CA ASN A 43 3.89 4.02 -2.34
C ASN A 43 3.22 5.13 -3.14
N ILE A 44 1.99 5.49 -2.79
CA ILE A 44 1.22 6.54 -3.46
C ILE A 44 1.88 7.91 -3.23
N ARG A 45 2.41 8.16 -2.02
CA ARG A 45 3.17 9.40 -1.74
C ARG A 45 4.42 9.56 -2.59
N VAL A 46 5.16 8.48 -2.83
CA VAL A 46 6.34 8.52 -3.73
C VAL A 46 5.91 8.88 -5.15
N ILE A 47 4.83 8.27 -5.66
CA ILE A 47 4.26 8.60 -6.97
C ILE A 47 3.80 10.05 -6.99
N ALA A 48 3.04 10.49 -6.00
CA ALA A 48 2.54 11.86 -5.90
C ALA A 48 3.69 12.88 -5.83
N GLY A 49 4.72 12.62 -5.02
CA GLY A 49 5.91 13.45 -4.93
C GLY A 49 6.63 13.59 -6.27
N PHE A 50 6.77 12.48 -7.00
CA PHE A 50 7.38 12.49 -8.33
C PHE A 50 6.52 13.29 -9.33
N VAL A 51 5.22 13.07 -9.35
CA VAL A 51 4.28 13.78 -10.22
C VAL A 51 4.27 15.29 -9.91
N ARG A 52 4.32 15.69 -8.63
CA ARG A 52 4.42 17.12 -8.24
C ARG A 52 5.70 17.75 -8.78
N ARG A 53 6.82 17.05 -8.65
CA ARG A 53 8.15 17.55 -9.00
C ARG A 53 8.38 17.66 -10.50
N PHE A 54 7.94 16.66 -11.26
CA PHE A 54 8.30 16.52 -12.68
C PHE A 54 7.14 16.68 -13.65
N GLY A 55 5.88 16.57 -13.19
CA GLY A 55 4.70 16.71 -14.04
C GLY A 55 4.41 15.54 -14.96
N PHE A 56 5.18 14.44 -14.88
CA PHE A 56 4.97 13.19 -15.61
C PHE A 56 5.33 12.01 -14.71
N PHE A 57 5.02 10.79 -15.16
CA PHE A 57 5.45 9.57 -14.47
C PHE A 57 5.94 8.51 -15.47
N PRO A 58 7.14 7.92 -15.27
CA PRO A 58 7.66 6.86 -16.12
C PRO A 58 7.00 5.52 -15.82
N VAL A 59 6.51 4.84 -16.85
CA VAL A 59 5.81 3.56 -16.73
C VAL A 59 6.55 2.49 -17.51
N CYS A 60 6.91 1.40 -16.83
CA CYS A 60 7.49 0.20 -17.42
C CYS A 60 6.42 -0.84 -17.76
N ALA A 61 6.64 -1.64 -18.81
CA ALA A 61 5.71 -2.69 -19.24
C ALA A 61 4.27 -2.18 -19.43
N GLY A 62 4.11 -0.90 -19.81
CA GLY A 62 2.81 -0.24 -19.93
C GLY A 62 2.04 -0.04 -18.62
N GLY A 63 2.64 -0.41 -17.47
CA GLY A 63 1.98 -0.37 -16.16
C GLY A 63 0.80 -1.34 -16.05
N ARG A 64 0.86 -2.48 -16.71
CA ARG A 64 -0.26 -3.44 -16.81
C ARG A 64 -0.43 -4.30 -15.57
N GLY A 65 0.59 -4.43 -14.72
CA GLY A 65 0.50 -5.25 -13.51
C GLY A 65 -0.64 -4.79 -12.61
N LEU A 66 -1.44 -5.75 -12.17
CA LEU A 66 -2.64 -5.50 -11.39
C LEU A 66 -2.32 -5.21 -9.94
N ARG A 67 -3.14 -4.38 -9.32
CA ARG A 67 -3.09 -3.96 -7.91
C ARG A 67 -4.47 -4.04 -7.31
N GLN A 68 -4.51 -4.26 -6.03
CA GLN A 68 -5.77 -4.32 -5.27
C GLN A 68 -5.60 -3.52 -3.97
N PRO A 69 -5.53 -2.16 -4.08
CA PRO A 69 -5.26 -1.32 -2.93
C PRO A 69 -6.39 -1.37 -1.91
N VAL A 70 -6.05 -1.56 -0.63
CA VAL A 70 -6.98 -1.59 0.50
C VAL A 70 -6.89 -0.29 1.31
N HIS A 71 -8.03 0.27 1.70
CA HIS A 71 -8.06 1.50 2.49
C HIS A 71 -7.70 1.24 3.96
N ALA A 72 -6.98 2.17 4.58
CA ALA A 72 -6.56 2.04 5.97
C ALA A 72 -7.74 1.89 6.95
N ASP A 73 -8.85 2.59 6.69
CA ASP A 73 -10.06 2.46 7.53
C ASP A 73 -10.69 1.07 7.43
N ASP A 74 -10.64 0.42 6.25
CA ASP A 74 -11.17 -0.94 6.08
C ASP A 74 -10.35 -1.95 6.90
N LEU A 75 -9.02 -1.72 7.00
CA LEU A 75 -8.16 -2.52 7.87
C LEU A 75 -8.42 -2.24 9.36
N ALA A 76 -8.67 -0.99 9.72
CA ALA A 76 -9.04 -0.64 11.09
C ALA A 76 -10.38 -1.31 11.49
N GLU A 77 -11.38 -1.26 10.62
CA GLU A 77 -12.66 -1.92 10.83
C GLU A 77 -12.49 -3.44 10.91
N ALA A 78 -11.72 -4.06 10.01
CA ALA A 78 -11.37 -5.48 10.06
C ALA A 78 -10.74 -5.85 11.42
N SER A 79 -9.82 -5.01 11.92
CA SER A 79 -9.15 -5.23 13.20
C SER A 79 -10.13 -5.24 14.38
N VAL A 80 -11.14 -4.37 14.36
CA VAL A 80 -12.20 -4.36 15.38
C VAL A 80 -13.11 -5.58 15.26
N ARG A 81 -13.47 -5.98 14.04
CA ARG A 81 -14.40 -7.10 13.79
C ARG A 81 -13.85 -8.45 14.22
N VAL A 82 -12.54 -8.66 14.20
CA VAL A 82 -11.93 -9.94 14.62
C VAL A 82 -11.74 -10.05 16.13
N LEU A 83 -11.86 -8.93 16.88
CA LEU A 83 -11.75 -8.96 18.34
C LEU A 83 -12.90 -9.79 18.93
N GLY A 84 -12.56 -10.90 19.59
CA GLY A 84 -13.55 -11.80 20.18
C GLY A 84 -14.29 -12.68 19.17
N CYS A 85 -13.97 -12.63 17.87
CA CYS A 85 -14.55 -13.49 16.85
C CYS A 85 -13.83 -14.83 16.79
N SER A 86 -14.41 -15.86 17.40
CA SER A 86 -13.77 -17.20 17.49
C SER A 86 -13.55 -17.85 16.11
N ALA A 87 -14.31 -17.47 15.08
CA ALA A 87 -14.14 -17.96 13.71
C ALA A 87 -12.79 -17.58 13.11
N THR A 88 -12.14 -16.52 13.64
CA THR A 88 -10.86 -16.01 13.14
C THR A 88 -9.65 -16.48 13.93
N PHE A 89 -9.86 -17.19 15.02
CA PHE A 89 -8.77 -17.64 15.90
C PHE A 89 -7.88 -18.69 15.19
N GLY A 90 -6.57 -18.51 15.31
CA GLY A 90 -5.58 -19.38 14.68
C GLY A 90 -5.53 -19.25 13.15
N ARG A 91 -5.99 -18.15 12.58
CA ARG A 91 -6.09 -17.96 11.12
C ARG A 91 -5.34 -16.74 10.61
N ALA A 92 -4.92 -16.84 9.36
CA ALA A 92 -4.31 -15.74 8.61
C ALA A 92 -5.20 -15.39 7.40
N TYR A 93 -5.43 -14.10 7.18
CA TYR A 93 -6.30 -13.60 6.13
C TYR A 93 -5.58 -12.62 5.20
N ASN A 94 -5.75 -12.79 3.90
CA ASN A 94 -5.42 -11.74 2.95
C ASN A 94 -6.51 -10.66 3.03
N LEU A 95 -6.07 -9.41 3.17
CA LEU A 95 -6.98 -8.26 3.17
C LEU A 95 -6.64 -7.39 1.96
N SER A 96 -7.33 -7.64 0.87
CA SER A 96 -7.18 -6.89 -0.37
C SER A 96 -8.34 -5.90 -0.54
N GLY A 97 -8.15 -4.85 -1.37
CA GLY A 97 -9.17 -3.84 -1.61
C GLY A 97 -10.31 -4.33 -2.52
N GLY A 98 -11.41 -3.60 -2.53
CA GLY A 98 -12.62 -3.93 -3.30
C GLY A 98 -12.51 -3.65 -4.80
N SER A 99 -11.36 -3.22 -5.31
CA SER A 99 -11.13 -2.99 -6.74
C SER A 99 -9.80 -3.56 -7.20
N VAL A 100 -9.83 -4.26 -8.33
CA VAL A 100 -8.63 -4.64 -9.07
C VAL A 100 -8.38 -3.57 -10.14
N ILE A 101 -7.23 -2.91 -10.09
CA ILE A 101 -6.83 -1.86 -11.02
C ILE A 101 -5.42 -2.12 -11.52
N SER A 102 -5.08 -1.63 -12.72
CA SER A 102 -3.70 -1.66 -13.18
C SER A 102 -2.83 -0.62 -12.45
N PHE A 103 -1.53 -0.85 -12.41
CA PHE A 103 -0.59 0.16 -11.89
C PHE A 103 -0.72 1.49 -12.62
N ARG A 104 -1.03 1.44 -13.94
CA ARG A 104 -1.30 2.61 -14.77
C ARG A 104 -2.49 3.41 -14.24
N GLU A 105 -3.64 2.75 -14.02
CA GLU A 105 -4.86 3.38 -13.48
C GLU A 105 -4.62 3.97 -12.10
N MET A 106 -3.83 3.31 -11.26
CA MET A 106 -3.44 3.84 -9.96
C MET A 106 -2.63 5.14 -10.09
N VAL A 107 -1.65 5.20 -11.01
CA VAL A 107 -0.88 6.43 -11.28
C VAL A 107 -1.77 7.53 -11.84
N GLU A 108 -2.68 7.21 -12.75
CA GLU A 108 -3.64 8.16 -13.29
C GLU A 108 -4.58 8.73 -12.21
N ALA A 109 -4.98 7.89 -11.24
CA ALA A 109 -5.74 8.34 -10.07
C ALA A 109 -4.93 9.35 -9.23
N VAL A 110 -3.62 9.14 -9.05
CA VAL A 110 -2.75 10.12 -8.37
C VAL A 110 -2.72 11.45 -9.11
N PHE A 111 -2.60 11.44 -10.45
CA PHE A 111 -2.66 12.69 -11.22
C PHE A 111 -3.98 13.41 -11.03
N ARG A 112 -5.11 12.69 -11.11
CA ARG A 112 -6.46 13.26 -10.91
C ARG A 112 -6.62 13.85 -9.50
N ALA A 113 -6.18 13.13 -8.47
CA ALA A 113 -6.23 13.60 -7.08
C ALA A 113 -5.36 14.86 -6.86
N LEU A 114 -4.30 15.06 -7.66
CA LEU A 114 -3.48 16.26 -7.65
C LEU A 114 -4.03 17.40 -8.56
N GLY A 115 -5.21 17.22 -9.17
CA GLY A 115 -5.77 18.19 -10.13
C GLY A 115 -4.95 18.34 -11.43
N ARG A 116 -4.20 17.29 -11.81
CA ARG A 116 -3.31 17.33 -12.99
C ARG A 116 -3.76 16.35 -14.07
N THR A 117 -3.52 16.70 -15.32
CA THR A 117 -3.72 15.80 -16.45
C THR A 117 -2.68 14.68 -16.43
N PRO A 118 -3.09 13.40 -16.56
CA PRO A 118 -2.16 12.28 -16.59
C PRO A 118 -1.15 12.36 -17.74
N ARG A 119 0.14 12.32 -17.41
CA ARG A 119 1.25 12.27 -18.37
C ARG A 119 2.14 11.08 -18.04
N LEU A 120 1.82 9.92 -18.62
CA LEU A 120 2.58 8.69 -18.46
C LEU A 120 3.52 8.51 -19.64
N VAL A 121 4.80 8.35 -19.33
CA VAL A 121 5.86 8.16 -20.33
C VAL A 121 6.27 6.69 -20.33
N PRO A 122 6.05 5.95 -21.43
CA PRO A 122 6.50 4.57 -21.53
C PRO A 122 8.03 4.53 -21.57
N VAL A 123 8.64 3.79 -20.66
CA VAL A 123 10.11 3.65 -20.57
C VAL A 123 10.47 2.17 -20.61
N PRO A 124 11.36 1.74 -21.52
CA PRO A 124 11.90 0.39 -21.50
C PRO A 124 12.61 0.10 -20.17
N LEU A 125 12.42 -1.12 -19.63
CA LEU A 125 12.98 -1.51 -18.33
C LEU A 125 14.50 -1.27 -18.19
N PRO A 126 15.35 -1.55 -19.20
CA PRO A 126 16.78 -1.28 -19.10
C PRO A 126 17.09 0.23 -18.93
N VAL A 127 16.39 1.08 -19.67
CA VAL A 127 16.55 2.55 -19.59
C VAL A 127 16.10 3.04 -18.22
N PHE A 128 14.98 2.55 -17.73
CA PHE A 128 14.48 2.89 -16.38
C PHE A 128 15.47 2.48 -15.29
N ARG A 129 16.04 1.25 -15.37
CA ARG A 129 17.06 0.78 -14.42
C ARG A 129 18.31 1.65 -14.43
N LEU A 130 18.76 2.06 -15.61
CA LEU A 130 19.89 2.97 -15.75
C LEU A 130 19.58 4.34 -15.14
N GLY A 131 18.42 4.90 -15.46
CA GLY A 131 17.96 6.17 -14.89
C GLY A 131 17.89 6.15 -13.37
N LEU A 132 17.36 5.06 -12.77
CA LEU A 132 17.32 4.89 -11.32
C LEU A 132 18.73 4.78 -10.69
N ARG A 133 19.67 4.09 -11.34
CA ARG A 133 21.05 4.01 -10.85
C ARG A 133 21.71 5.39 -10.79
N LEU A 134 21.44 6.23 -11.78
CA LEU A 134 21.96 7.60 -11.81
C LEU A 134 21.23 8.50 -10.81
N ALA A 135 19.90 8.41 -10.73
CA ALA A 135 19.08 9.19 -9.81
C ALA A 135 19.41 8.92 -8.33
N ARG A 136 19.80 7.69 -7.98
CA ARG A 136 20.24 7.33 -6.61
C ARG A 136 21.45 8.12 -6.11
N ARG A 137 22.23 8.72 -7.02
CA ARG A 137 23.36 9.60 -6.67
C ARG A 137 22.90 11.00 -6.27
N LEU A 138 21.64 11.34 -6.50
CA LEU A 138 21.07 12.64 -6.15
C LEU A 138 20.42 12.57 -4.76
N PRO A 139 20.57 13.61 -3.92
CA PRO A 139 19.91 13.67 -2.62
C PRO A 139 18.39 13.59 -2.80
N GLY A 140 17.72 12.79 -1.94
CA GLY A 140 16.27 12.57 -1.98
C GLY A 140 15.81 11.38 -2.84
N PHE A 141 16.67 10.75 -3.65
CA PHE A 141 16.31 9.61 -4.51
C PHE A 141 16.95 8.28 -4.09
N SER A 142 17.65 8.24 -2.96
CA SER A 142 18.35 7.06 -2.43
C SER A 142 17.45 5.84 -2.20
N ASN A 143 16.16 6.07 -1.93
CA ASN A 143 15.18 5.01 -1.61
C ASN A 143 14.48 4.42 -2.84
N LEU A 144 14.78 4.86 -4.05
CA LEU A 144 14.20 4.29 -5.26
C LEU A 144 14.87 2.95 -5.57
N SER A 145 14.07 1.88 -5.63
CA SER A 145 14.53 0.53 -5.95
C SER A 145 14.30 0.20 -7.43
N THR A 146 15.27 -0.48 -8.05
CA THR A 146 15.10 -1.00 -9.42
C THR A 146 13.99 -2.06 -9.49
N GLU A 147 13.67 -2.69 -8.37
CA GLU A 147 12.59 -3.66 -8.22
C GLU A 147 11.21 -3.00 -8.38
N MET A 148 11.07 -1.72 -7.99
CA MET A 148 9.83 -0.96 -8.22
C MET A 148 9.44 -0.89 -9.70
N ALA A 149 10.43 -0.83 -10.60
CA ALA A 149 10.18 -0.83 -12.04
C ALA A 149 9.70 -2.21 -12.54
N ALA A 150 10.35 -3.27 -12.08
CA ALA A 150 9.98 -4.64 -12.46
C ALA A 150 8.57 -4.99 -11.97
N ARG A 151 8.22 -4.56 -10.77
CA ARG A 151 6.91 -4.79 -10.17
C ARG A 151 5.74 -4.14 -10.92
N GLN A 152 5.98 -3.08 -11.72
CA GLN A 152 4.91 -2.43 -12.48
C GLN A 152 4.20 -3.35 -13.48
N GLY A 153 4.85 -4.44 -13.90
CA GLY A 153 4.30 -5.44 -14.81
C GLY A 153 3.85 -6.73 -14.13
N ILE A 154 3.97 -6.87 -12.81
CA ILE A 154 3.63 -8.09 -12.07
C ILE A 154 2.31 -7.89 -11.34
N ASP A 155 1.41 -8.86 -11.43
CA ASP A 155 0.13 -8.83 -10.72
C ASP A 155 0.34 -9.07 -9.22
N MET A 156 -0.31 -8.25 -8.41
CA MET A 156 -0.31 -8.30 -6.96
C MET A 156 -1.75 -8.21 -6.44
N CYS A 157 -2.54 -9.19 -6.82
CA CYS A 157 -3.93 -9.35 -6.41
C CYS A 157 -4.07 -10.64 -5.63
N PHE A 158 -4.88 -10.61 -4.59
CA PHE A 158 -5.09 -11.74 -3.69
C PHE A 158 -6.57 -11.80 -3.33
N ASP A 159 -7.08 -13.01 -3.24
CA ASP A 159 -8.43 -13.29 -2.79
C ASP A 159 -8.58 -12.97 -1.29
N HIS A 160 -9.75 -12.42 -0.91
CA HIS A 160 -10.13 -12.14 0.48
C HIS A 160 -11.47 -12.81 0.86
N ASP A 161 -11.91 -13.82 0.13
CA ASP A 161 -13.20 -14.48 0.33
C ASP A 161 -13.30 -15.14 1.71
N ASP A 162 -12.19 -15.67 2.24
CA ASP A 162 -12.14 -16.20 3.60
C ASP A 162 -12.44 -15.11 4.64
N ALA A 163 -11.88 -13.91 4.48
CA ALA A 163 -12.13 -12.79 5.38
C ALA A 163 -13.60 -12.32 5.29
N THR A 164 -14.15 -12.30 4.09
CA THR A 164 -15.57 -11.96 3.86
C THR A 164 -16.49 -12.97 4.54
N ARG A 165 -16.22 -14.27 4.38
CA ARG A 165 -17.01 -15.35 4.96
C ARG A 165 -16.94 -15.37 6.48
N ASP A 166 -15.76 -15.25 7.08
CA ASP A 166 -15.53 -15.54 8.50
C ASP A 166 -15.86 -14.33 9.40
N PHE A 167 -15.67 -13.09 8.92
CA PHE A 167 -15.97 -11.90 9.72
C PHE A 167 -16.57 -10.72 8.94
N GLY A 168 -17.06 -10.97 7.73
CA GLY A 168 -17.79 -9.97 6.95
C GLY A 168 -16.92 -8.84 6.41
N PHE A 169 -15.64 -9.12 6.07
CA PHE A 169 -14.79 -8.14 5.44
C PHE A 169 -15.36 -7.69 4.08
N ALA A 170 -15.63 -6.40 3.93
CA ALA A 170 -16.24 -5.82 2.74
C ALA A 170 -15.51 -4.52 2.37
N PRO A 171 -14.33 -4.62 1.71
CA PRO A 171 -13.50 -3.47 1.43
C PRO A 171 -14.14 -2.55 0.38
N ARG A 172 -13.97 -1.25 0.56
CA ARG A 172 -14.44 -0.23 -0.39
C ARG A 172 -13.70 -0.30 -1.72
N ALA A 173 -14.36 0.17 -2.78
CA ALA A 173 -13.72 0.37 -4.08
C ALA A 173 -12.61 1.42 -3.98
N PHE A 174 -11.54 1.24 -4.75
CA PHE A 174 -10.42 2.17 -4.77
C PHE A 174 -10.86 3.56 -5.24
N ARG A 175 -10.66 4.54 -4.39
CA ARG A 175 -10.84 5.96 -4.70
C ARG A 175 -9.72 6.75 -4.06
N LEU A 176 -9.09 7.62 -4.83
CA LEU A 176 -8.00 8.46 -4.36
C LEU A 176 -8.40 9.92 -4.55
N ASP A 177 -8.47 10.64 -3.46
CA ASP A 177 -8.72 12.08 -3.43
C ASP A 177 -7.54 12.83 -2.79
N ALA A 178 -7.64 14.15 -2.70
CA ALA A 178 -6.61 14.98 -2.10
C ALA A 178 -6.38 14.65 -0.62
N VAL A 179 -7.45 14.29 0.11
CA VAL A 179 -7.38 13.94 1.54
C VAL A 179 -6.59 12.65 1.72
N ALA A 180 -6.86 11.63 0.92
CA ALA A 180 -6.14 10.38 0.94
C ALA A 180 -4.64 10.55 0.60
N LEU A 181 -4.28 11.60 -0.14
CA LEU A 181 -2.88 12.00 -0.38
C LEU A 181 -2.24 12.78 0.77
N GLY A 182 -3.01 13.11 1.81
CA GLY A 182 -2.56 13.98 2.90
C GLY A 182 -2.44 15.46 2.54
N GLU A 183 -3.16 15.89 1.47
CA GLU A 183 -3.24 17.30 1.11
C GLU A 183 -4.23 18.04 2.01
N PRO A 184 -3.95 19.31 2.35
CA PRO A 184 -4.93 20.14 3.04
C PRO A 184 -6.17 20.31 2.17
N VAL A 185 -7.35 20.12 2.76
CA VAL A 185 -8.63 20.37 2.09
C VAL A 185 -8.74 21.86 1.80
N PRO A 186 -8.92 22.30 0.55
CA PRO A 186 -9.18 23.70 0.26
C PRO A 186 -10.50 24.12 0.94
N GLY A 187 -10.44 24.98 1.98
CA GLY A 187 -11.61 25.50 2.68
C GLY A 187 -11.98 24.84 4.02
N GLY A 188 -11.17 23.91 4.53
CA GLY A 188 -11.33 23.36 5.87
C GLY A 188 -10.53 24.18 6.88
N ASP A 189 -11.24 24.89 7.76
CA ASP A 189 -10.68 25.61 8.90
C ASP A 189 -9.87 24.64 9.79
N GLY A 190 -8.69 25.10 10.22
CA GLY A 190 -7.63 24.28 10.81
C GLY A 190 -8.03 23.39 11.99
N ALA A 191 -8.52 22.21 11.74
CA ALA A 191 -8.68 21.18 12.74
C ALA A 191 -7.31 20.64 13.14
N ARG A 192 -6.91 20.94 14.37
CA ARG A 192 -5.67 20.65 15.08
C ARG A 192 -5.19 19.21 14.83
N ARG A 193 -3.94 19.07 14.37
CA ARG A 193 -3.17 17.82 14.48
C ARG A 193 -3.16 17.40 15.96
N PRO A 194 -3.46 16.15 16.30
CA PRO A 194 -3.19 15.65 17.63
C PRO A 194 -1.67 15.69 17.86
N ALA A 195 -1.26 16.41 18.90
CA ALA A 195 0.10 16.42 19.40
C ALA A 195 0.42 15.02 19.97
N GLY A 196 1.25 14.26 19.28
CA GLY A 196 1.66 12.91 19.67
C GLY A 196 2.99 12.53 19.04
N SER A 197 4.04 13.33 19.33
CA SER A 197 5.42 13.00 18.91
C SER A 197 6.43 13.24 20.05
N ASP A 198 6.10 12.78 21.28
CA ASP A 198 7.08 12.80 22.38
C ASP A 198 6.97 11.51 23.20
N LEU A 199 7.20 10.36 22.57
CA LEU A 199 7.40 9.09 23.28
C LEU A 199 8.27 8.17 22.41
N MET A 200 9.55 8.54 22.28
CA MET A 200 10.68 7.60 22.10
C MET A 200 11.97 8.44 22.18
N LYS A 201 12.46 8.57 23.39
CA LYS A 201 13.89 8.68 23.66
C LYS A 201 14.39 7.34 24.14
#